data_eb6a4781046c7a05b18b28eb96150b20
#
_entry.id   eb6a4781046c7a05b18b28eb96150b20
#
_cell.length_a   1.000
_cell.length_b   1.000
_cell.length_c   1.000
_cell.angle_alpha   90.00
_cell.angle_beta   90.00
_cell.angle_gamma   90.00
#
_symmetry.space_group_name_H-M   'P 1'
#
loop_
_entity.id
_entity.type
_entity.pdbx_description
1 polymer ?
#
loop_
_entity_poly.entity_id
_entity_poly.type
_entity_poly.pdbx_seq_one_letter_code
_entity_poly.pdbx_strand_id
1 'polypeptide(L)'
;MAELTLFHYALSPFSEKIRAMLGYSELSWLSVTVREMPPRPVLEALAGGYRKVPVAQRGADIFCDTRTIASEIARLSGKPELALENQPEEVQAFVRKADLDIFLACVIAASDGRMLRRLIRETSLINTFRFLKDRINMGRKARVKAVRGAEAKRKVLDHIADLENRLSQDFLFGPTPCIADFSAYHGLWFVCDLAGKPWLENAPRVSAWMARMKAFGHGSPREITPEDAIAMAASATPEPLEPGAESGTPVTIAPSDYGRDPVSGSLVYSDDTKTVISRSSPKTGLLHLHFPKQGFRVVEQTA
;
A
#
# COMPACT_ATOMS: atom_id res chain seq x y z
N MET A 1 -1.01 14.57 -19.42
CA MET A 1 -0.45 13.38 -18.76
C MET A 1 -1.61 12.50 -18.31
N ALA A 2 -1.46 11.16 -18.35
CA ALA A 2 -2.52 10.27 -17.87
C ALA A 2 -2.72 10.44 -16.35
N GLU A 3 -3.99 10.48 -15.91
CA GLU A 3 -4.34 10.53 -14.49
C GLU A 3 -3.93 9.24 -13.77
N LEU A 4 -3.58 9.34 -12.49
CA LEU A 4 -3.29 8.17 -11.66
C LEU A 4 -4.59 7.46 -11.31
N THR A 5 -4.69 6.17 -11.62
CA THR A 5 -5.80 5.30 -11.21
C THR A 5 -5.39 4.50 -9.99
N LEU A 6 -6.20 4.46 -8.94
CA LEU A 6 -5.95 3.66 -7.74
C LEU A 6 -6.98 2.53 -7.62
N PHE A 7 -6.51 1.29 -7.55
CA PHE A 7 -7.31 0.11 -7.23
C PHE A 7 -7.27 -0.12 -5.74
N HIS A 8 -8.39 0.08 -5.06
CA HIS A 8 -8.46 0.09 -3.60
C HIS A 8 -9.81 -0.41 -3.07
N TYR A 9 -9.91 -0.56 -1.76
CA TYR A 9 -11.19 -0.74 -1.06
C TYR A 9 -11.19 0.05 0.25
N ALA A 10 -12.40 0.41 0.73
CA ALA A 10 -12.59 1.37 1.81
C ALA A 10 -11.89 0.98 3.12
N LEU A 11 -11.97 -0.29 3.52
CA LEU A 11 -11.44 -0.79 4.80
C LEU A 11 -9.94 -1.12 4.78
N SER A 12 -9.24 -0.87 3.65
CA SER A 12 -7.81 -1.17 3.54
C SER A 12 -6.95 -0.07 4.17
N PRO A 13 -6.16 -0.36 5.21
CA PRO A 13 -5.28 0.63 5.82
C PRO A 13 -4.20 1.15 4.85
N PHE A 14 -3.60 0.26 4.06
CA PHE A 14 -2.63 0.68 3.05
C PHE A 14 -3.25 1.51 1.92
N SER A 15 -4.54 1.26 1.60
CA SER A 15 -5.27 2.15 0.69
C SER A 15 -5.53 3.51 1.33
N GLU A 16 -5.80 3.56 2.65
CA GLU A 16 -5.94 4.81 3.38
C GLU A 16 -4.64 5.61 3.38
N LYS A 17 -3.49 4.94 3.58
CA LYS A 17 -2.16 5.57 3.45
C LYS A 17 -2.04 6.33 2.12
N ILE A 18 -2.35 5.66 1.01
CA ILE A 18 -2.23 6.25 -0.34
C ILE A 18 -3.29 7.33 -0.57
N ARG A 19 -4.55 7.13 -0.13
CA ARG A 19 -5.59 8.15 -0.24
C ARG A 19 -5.23 9.44 0.51
N ALA A 20 -4.68 9.31 1.73
CA ALA A 20 -4.20 10.46 2.50
C ALA A 20 -3.02 11.18 1.81
N MET A 21 -2.10 10.41 1.16
CA MET A 21 -1.03 11.00 0.36
C MET A 21 -1.57 11.74 -0.87
N LEU A 22 -2.59 11.20 -1.54
CA LEU A 22 -3.27 11.87 -2.65
C LEU A 22 -3.97 13.16 -2.16
N GLY A 23 -4.55 13.14 -0.96
CA GLY A 23 -5.12 14.33 -0.32
C GLY A 23 -4.08 15.41 -0.04
N TYR A 24 -2.98 15.05 0.61
CA TYR A 24 -1.86 15.97 0.86
C TYR A 24 -1.25 16.53 -0.42
N SER A 25 -1.24 15.74 -1.47
CA SER A 25 -0.73 16.13 -2.78
C SER A 25 -1.72 16.93 -3.63
N GLU A 26 -2.96 17.08 -3.18
CA GLU A 26 -4.06 17.77 -3.89
C GLU A 26 -4.29 17.23 -5.33
N LEU A 27 -3.95 15.95 -5.54
CA LEU A 27 -4.06 15.33 -6.85
C LEU A 27 -5.51 14.93 -7.16
N SER A 28 -5.90 15.14 -8.41
CA SER A 28 -7.05 14.46 -9.01
C SER A 28 -6.63 13.06 -9.46
N TRP A 29 -7.48 12.07 -9.19
CA TRP A 29 -7.16 10.67 -9.47
C TRP A 29 -8.41 9.86 -9.79
N LEU A 30 -8.21 8.71 -10.45
CA LEU A 30 -9.27 7.79 -10.82
C LEU A 30 -9.38 6.66 -9.79
N SER A 31 -10.59 6.42 -9.33
CA SER A 31 -10.93 5.44 -8.29
C SER A 31 -11.54 4.19 -8.90
N VAL A 32 -10.93 3.03 -8.66
CA VAL A 32 -11.49 1.72 -8.98
C VAL A 32 -11.64 0.92 -7.70
N THR A 33 -12.87 0.72 -7.25
CA THR A 33 -13.14 -0.12 -6.08
C THR A 33 -12.97 -1.60 -6.44
N VAL A 34 -12.11 -2.30 -5.71
CA VAL A 34 -11.89 -3.74 -5.86
C VAL A 34 -12.33 -4.51 -4.61
N ARG A 35 -12.53 -5.81 -4.75
CA ARG A 35 -12.90 -6.69 -3.63
C ARG A 35 -11.77 -6.79 -2.61
N GLU A 36 -12.12 -7.01 -1.32
CA GLU A 36 -11.17 -7.15 -0.20
C GLU A 36 -10.25 -8.36 -0.32
N MET A 37 -10.65 -9.35 -1.12
CA MET A 37 -9.90 -10.58 -1.38
C MET A 37 -10.06 -11.04 -2.84
N PRO A 38 -9.15 -11.87 -3.35
CA PRO A 38 -9.30 -12.51 -4.65
C PRO A 38 -10.58 -13.35 -4.76
N PRO A 39 -11.11 -13.56 -5.99
CA PRO A 39 -10.55 -13.13 -7.26
C PRO A 39 -10.78 -11.65 -7.54
N ARG A 40 -9.80 -11.01 -8.20
CA ARG A 40 -9.83 -9.62 -8.65
C ARG A 40 -9.45 -9.57 -10.14
N PRO A 41 -10.41 -9.85 -11.04
CA PRO A 41 -10.12 -10.01 -12.47
C PRO A 41 -9.36 -8.83 -13.10
N VAL A 42 -9.66 -7.59 -12.68
CA VAL A 42 -8.94 -6.41 -13.16
C VAL A 42 -7.46 -6.42 -12.76
N LEU A 43 -7.14 -6.80 -11.51
CA LEU A 43 -5.74 -6.88 -11.04
C LEU A 43 -5.03 -8.13 -11.58
N GLU A 44 -5.75 -9.20 -11.89
CA GLU A 44 -5.18 -10.35 -12.61
C GLU A 44 -4.73 -9.93 -14.02
N ALA A 45 -5.54 -9.13 -14.72
CA ALA A 45 -5.21 -8.61 -16.04
C ALA A 45 -4.06 -7.60 -15.98
N LEU A 46 -4.14 -6.58 -15.12
CA LEU A 46 -3.19 -5.46 -15.07
C LEU A 46 -1.92 -5.79 -14.27
N ALA A 47 -2.05 -6.37 -13.09
CA ALA A 47 -0.94 -6.59 -12.16
C ALA A 47 -0.47 -8.06 -12.08
N GLY A 48 -0.94 -8.92 -13.01
CA GLY A 48 -0.51 -10.32 -13.07
C GLY A 48 -0.87 -11.16 -11.84
N GLY A 49 -1.96 -10.79 -11.15
CA GLY A 49 -2.38 -11.49 -9.93
C GLY A 49 -1.65 -11.03 -8.68
N TYR A 50 -0.92 -9.90 -8.71
CA TYR A 50 -0.35 -9.30 -7.50
C TYR A 50 -1.43 -9.14 -6.42
N ARG A 51 -1.15 -9.74 -5.26
CA ARG A 51 -2.20 -9.98 -4.28
C ARG A 51 -2.52 -8.78 -3.40
N LYS A 52 -1.49 -7.95 -3.08
CA LYS A 52 -1.66 -6.82 -2.17
C LYS A 52 -2.44 -5.68 -2.85
N VAL A 53 -3.12 -4.88 -2.04
CA VAL A 53 -3.86 -3.69 -2.42
C VAL A 53 -3.44 -2.58 -1.46
N PRO A 54 -3.24 -1.35 -1.93
CA PRO A 54 -3.57 -0.82 -3.25
C PRO A 54 -2.57 -1.17 -4.36
N VAL A 55 -3.05 -1.03 -5.59
CA VAL A 55 -2.25 -1.00 -6.82
C VAL A 55 -2.59 0.32 -7.50
N ALA A 56 -1.63 0.95 -8.16
CA ALA A 56 -1.92 2.12 -8.99
C ALA A 56 -1.56 1.86 -10.45
N GLN A 57 -2.18 2.63 -11.34
CA GLN A 57 -1.97 2.58 -12.78
C GLN A 57 -1.82 4.00 -13.32
N ARG A 58 -0.91 4.18 -14.27
CA ARG A 58 -0.83 5.39 -15.08
C ARG A 58 -0.56 5.00 -16.54
N GLY A 59 -1.58 5.06 -17.36
CA GLY A 59 -1.51 4.49 -18.71
C GLY A 59 -1.22 2.99 -18.66
N ALA A 60 -0.10 2.55 -19.25
CA ALA A 60 0.36 1.17 -19.28
C ALA A 60 1.38 0.84 -18.18
N ASP A 61 1.66 1.76 -17.26
CA ASP A 61 2.52 1.55 -16.10
C ASP A 61 1.70 1.19 -14.86
N ILE A 62 2.03 0.07 -14.23
CA ILE A 62 1.34 -0.49 -13.07
C ILE A 62 2.28 -0.48 -11.87
N PHE A 63 1.89 0.19 -10.80
CA PHE A 63 2.69 0.35 -9.58
C PHE A 63 2.18 -0.61 -8.50
N CYS A 64 3.00 -1.58 -8.16
CA CYS A 64 2.72 -2.62 -7.17
C CYS A 64 3.47 -2.33 -5.87
N ASP A 65 2.75 -2.27 -4.74
CA ASP A 65 3.21 -1.84 -3.42
C ASP A 65 3.12 -0.32 -3.20
N THR A 66 2.81 0.06 -1.95
CA THR A 66 2.63 1.48 -1.57
C THR A 66 3.89 2.32 -1.75
N ARG A 67 5.08 1.73 -1.77
CA ARG A 67 6.34 2.46 -1.98
C ARG A 67 6.47 2.96 -3.41
N THR A 68 6.22 2.10 -4.41
CA THR A 68 6.24 2.55 -5.82
C THR A 68 5.12 3.53 -6.12
N ILE A 69 3.95 3.36 -5.49
CA ILE A 69 2.83 4.29 -5.60
C ILE A 69 3.20 5.65 -4.99
N ALA A 70 3.84 5.65 -3.81
CA ALA A 70 4.29 6.85 -3.13
C ALA A 70 5.33 7.62 -3.95
N SER A 71 6.31 6.91 -4.55
CA SER A 71 7.30 7.50 -5.45
C SER A 71 6.64 8.14 -6.67
N GLU A 72 5.61 7.50 -7.25
CA GLU A 72 4.88 8.07 -8.38
C GLU A 72 4.05 9.30 -7.95
N ILE A 73 3.41 9.29 -6.79
CA ILE A 73 2.71 10.46 -6.22
C ILE A 73 3.71 11.60 -5.99
N ALA A 74 4.88 11.31 -5.41
CA ALA A 74 5.95 12.28 -5.19
C ALA A 74 6.37 12.96 -6.49
N ARG A 75 6.57 12.16 -7.55
CA ARG A 75 6.93 12.65 -8.88
C ARG A 75 5.85 13.53 -9.50
N LEU A 76 4.58 13.10 -9.42
CA LEU A 76 3.45 13.83 -10.01
C LEU A 76 3.14 15.15 -9.29
N SER A 77 3.33 15.18 -7.97
CA SER A 77 3.02 16.34 -7.14
C SER A 77 4.22 17.29 -6.92
N GLY A 78 5.42 16.88 -7.30
CA GLY A 78 6.64 17.62 -6.98
C GLY A 78 6.98 17.64 -5.49
N LYS A 79 6.51 16.64 -4.72
CA LYS A 79 6.71 16.50 -3.27
C LYS A 79 7.66 15.33 -2.97
N PRO A 80 8.98 15.53 -3.10
CA PRO A 80 9.98 14.45 -2.97
C PRO A 80 9.98 13.81 -1.58
N GLU A 81 9.47 14.46 -0.55
CA GLU A 81 9.35 13.95 0.82
C GLU A 81 8.39 12.76 0.94
N LEU A 82 7.57 12.50 -0.06
CA LEU A 82 6.66 11.34 -0.11
C LEU A 82 7.34 10.06 -0.62
N ALA A 83 8.48 10.16 -1.30
CA ALA A 83 9.22 9.01 -1.80
C ALA A 83 10.20 8.48 -0.74
N LEU A 84 10.14 7.17 -0.46
CA LEU A 84 10.95 6.54 0.59
C LEU A 84 12.46 6.62 0.28
N GLU A 85 12.83 6.46 -0.97
CA GLU A 85 14.20 6.50 -1.46
C GLU A 85 14.88 7.86 -1.27
N ASN A 86 14.09 8.93 -1.15
CA ASN A 86 14.59 10.28 -0.91
C ASN A 86 14.79 10.60 0.58
N GLN A 87 14.44 9.67 1.48
CA GLN A 87 14.46 9.91 2.91
C GLN A 87 15.77 9.46 3.56
N PRO A 88 16.19 10.13 4.63
CA PRO A 88 17.30 9.65 5.47
C PRO A 88 17.04 8.25 6.03
N GLU A 89 18.10 7.49 6.33
CA GLU A 89 18.01 6.11 6.83
C GLU A 89 17.14 5.99 8.11
N GLU A 90 17.16 6.98 8.99
CA GLU A 90 16.29 7.01 10.18
C GLU A 90 14.81 6.94 9.79
N VAL A 91 14.40 7.76 8.83
CA VAL A 91 13.01 7.81 8.32
C VAL A 91 12.67 6.50 7.62
N GLN A 92 13.57 5.99 6.79
CA GLN A 92 13.38 4.72 6.11
C GLN A 92 13.22 3.55 7.10
N ALA A 93 14.05 3.49 8.15
CA ALA A 93 13.96 2.49 9.20
C ALA A 93 12.62 2.60 9.97
N PHE A 94 12.17 3.81 10.27
CA PHE A 94 10.88 4.06 10.88
C PHE A 94 9.73 3.55 10.01
N VAL A 95 9.73 3.87 8.71
CA VAL A 95 8.71 3.43 7.74
C VAL A 95 8.68 1.90 7.66
N ARG A 96 9.83 1.24 7.55
CA ARG A 96 9.91 -0.24 7.53
C ARG A 96 9.27 -0.85 8.77
N LYS A 97 9.54 -0.30 9.97
CA LYS A 97 8.95 -0.75 11.24
C LYS A 97 7.44 -0.48 11.27
N ALA A 98 7.01 0.70 10.87
CA ALA A 98 5.59 1.11 10.88
C ALA A 98 4.74 0.27 9.92
N ASP A 99 5.19 0.08 8.68
CA ASP A 99 4.45 -0.62 7.61
C ASP A 99 4.39 -2.15 7.81
N LEU A 100 5.24 -2.73 8.65
CA LEU A 100 5.24 -4.17 8.88
C LEU A 100 4.95 -4.53 10.34
N ASP A 101 5.88 -4.27 11.26
CA ASP A 101 5.79 -4.75 12.63
C ASP A 101 4.65 -4.10 13.41
N ILE A 102 4.56 -2.76 13.33
CA ILE A 102 3.50 -2.00 14.02
C ILE A 102 2.16 -2.23 13.35
N PHE A 103 2.10 -2.23 12.02
CA PHE A 103 0.87 -2.52 11.29
C PHE A 103 0.29 -3.89 11.64
N LEU A 104 1.10 -4.95 11.68
CA LEU A 104 0.64 -6.27 12.09
C LEU A 104 0.16 -6.28 13.55
N ALA A 105 0.84 -5.57 14.45
CA ALA A 105 0.39 -5.40 15.82
C ALA A 105 -0.96 -4.67 15.88
N CYS A 106 -1.15 -3.61 15.08
CA CYS A 106 -2.43 -2.91 14.96
C CYS A 106 -3.56 -3.83 14.52
N VAL A 107 -3.34 -4.64 13.47
CA VAL A 107 -4.34 -5.59 12.96
C VAL A 107 -4.72 -6.61 14.03
N ILE A 108 -3.74 -7.22 14.71
CA ILE A 108 -3.99 -8.22 15.74
C ILE A 108 -4.70 -7.61 16.94
N ALA A 109 -4.24 -6.45 17.41
CA ALA A 109 -4.79 -5.78 18.58
C ALA A 109 -6.20 -5.20 18.34
N ALA A 110 -6.52 -4.84 17.09
CA ALA A 110 -7.85 -4.37 16.70
C ALA A 110 -8.87 -5.50 16.45
N SER A 111 -8.39 -6.76 16.28
CA SER A 111 -9.24 -7.91 15.98
C SER A 111 -10.05 -8.35 17.18
N ASP A 112 -11.24 -7.76 17.35
CA ASP A 112 -12.21 -8.09 18.39
C ASP A 112 -13.63 -8.23 17.84
N GLY A 113 -14.59 -8.48 18.73
CA GLY A 113 -16.01 -8.65 18.36
C GLY A 113 -16.66 -7.39 17.76
N ARG A 114 -16.13 -6.18 18.02
CA ARG A 114 -16.63 -4.93 17.37
C ARG A 114 -16.17 -4.89 15.92
N MET A 115 -14.88 -5.15 15.69
CA MET A 115 -14.33 -5.19 14.34
C MET A 115 -14.99 -6.29 13.50
N LEU A 116 -15.23 -7.46 14.09
CA LEU A 116 -15.96 -8.55 13.41
C LEU A 116 -17.39 -8.12 13.02
N ARG A 117 -18.13 -7.48 13.92
CA ARG A 117 -19.49 -6.96 13.63
C ARG A 117 -19.47 -5.89 12.53
N ARG A 118 -18.44 -5.03 12.52
CA ARG A 118 -18.28 -4.04 11.47
C ARG A 118 -18.02 -4.70 10.12
N LEU A 119 -17.09 -5.66 10.05
CA LEU A 119 -16.84 -6.42 8.83
C LEU A 119 -18.11 -7.10 8.29
N ILE A 120 -18.88 -7.74 9.15
CA ILE A 120 -20.14 -8.38 8.75
C ILE A 120 -21.11 -7.36 8.16
N ARG A 121 -21.24 -6.17 8.77
CA ARG A 121 -22.14 -5.12 8.30
C ARG A 121 -21.71 -4.55 6.94
N GLU A 122 -20.39 -4.37 6.74
CA GLU A 122 -19.86 -3.77 5.52
C GLU A 122 -19.74 -4.77 4.35
N THR A 123 -19.64 -6.09 4.62
CA THR A 123 -19.37 -7.09 3.58
C THR A 123 -20.37 -8.22 3.47
N SER A 124 -20.98 -8.68 4.49
CA SER A 124 -21.87 -9.81 4.75
C SER A 124 -21.21 -10.94 5.54
N LEU A 125 -22.02 -11.81 6.16
CA LEU A 125 -21.53 -12.98 6.94
C LEU A 125 -20.63 -13.90 6.10
N ILE A 126 -21.07 -14.24 4.87
CA ILE A 126 -20.35 -15.16 3.99
C ILE A 126 -19.02 -14.57 3.55
N ASN A 127 -19.01 -13.29 3.14
CA ASN A 127 -17.79 -12.61 2.72
C ASN A 127 -16.85 -12.39 3.89
N THR A 128 -17.34 -12.06 5.07
CA THR A 128 -16.52 -11.99 6.30
C THR A 128 -15.84 -13.32 6.60
N PHE A 129 -16.57 -14.44 6.55
CA PHE A 129 -15.98 -15.75 6.78
C PHE A 129 -14.91 -16.10 5.75
N ARG A 130 -15.17 -15.84 4.47
CA ARG A 130 -14.18 -16.01 3.39
C ARG A 130 -12.95 -15.14 3.59
N PHE A 131 -13.15 -13.87 3.97
CA PHE A 131 -12.09 -12.93 4.28
C PHE A 131 -11.20 -13.41 5.43
N LEU A 132 -11.80 -13.84 6.56
CA LEU A 132 -11.05 -14.36 7.69
C LEU A 132 -10.26 -15.64 7.35
N LYS A 133 -10.88 -16.57 6.61
CA LYS A 133 -10.18 -17.77 6.11
C LYS A 133 -9.01 -17.41 5.22
N ASP A 134 -9.19 -16.44 4.33
CA ASP A 134 -8.14 -15.93 3.45
C ASP A 134 -6.98 -15.31 4.25
N ARG A 135 -7.27 -14.47 5.26
CA ARG A 135 -6.26 -13.87 6.13
C ARG A 135 -5.49 -14.89 6.97
N ILE A 136 -6.17 -15.89 7.50
CA ILE A 136 -5.54 -17.00 8.24
C ILE A 136 -4.58 -17.78 7.30
N ASN A 137 -5.03 -18.12 6.09
CA ASN A 137 -4.19 -18.82 5.12
C ASN A 137 -2.98 -17.98 4.69
N MET A 138 -3.18 -16.68 4.49
CA MET A 138 -2.09 -15.76 4.19
C MET A 138 -1.09 -15.66 5.36
N GLY A 139 -1.58 -15.57 6.59
CA GLY A 139 -0.76 -15.53 7.81
C GLY A 139 0.07 -16.81 8.00
N ARG A 140 -0.50 -18.00 7.71
CA ARG A 140 0.23 -19.27 7.79
C ARG A 140 1.40 -19.36 6.79
N LYS A 141 1.29 -18.69 5.65
CA LYS A 141 2.33 -18.63 4.60
C LYS A 141 3.30 -17.48 4.80
N ALA A 142 3.01 -16.57 5.72
CA ALA A 142 3.84 -15.40 5.97
C ALA A 142 5.15 -15.80 6.67
N ARG A 143 6.24 -15.07 6.35
CA ARG A 143 7.54 -15.19 7.05
C ARG A 143 7.69 -14.09 8.10
N VAL A 144 6.62 -13.82 8.85
CA VAL A 144 6.60 -12.81 9.91
C VAL A 144 6.20 -13.47 11.22
N LYS A 145 6.90 -13.14 12.32
CA LYS A 145 6.54 -13.65 13.63
C LYS A 145 5.19 -13.12 14.07
N ALA A 146 4.24 -14.03 14.32
CA ALA A 146 2.97 -13.67 14.93
C ALA A 146 3.21 -13.32 16.42
N VAL A 147 2.66 -12.16 16.84
CA VAL A 147 2.62 -11.76 18.25
C VAL A 147 1.28 -12.13 18.87
N ARG A 148 1.21 -12.37 20.18
CA ARG A 148 -0.05 -12.61 20.89
C ARG A 148 -0.82 -11.31 21.07
N GLY A 149 -2.13 -11.37 21.20
CA GLY A 149 -2.98 -10.18 21.28
C GLY A 149 -2.60 -9.17 22.37
N ALA A 150 -2.23 -9.65 23.57
CA ALA A 150 -1.75 -8.77 24.65
C ALA A 150 -0.41 -8.08 24.31
N GLU A 151 0.51 -8.81 23.68
CA GLU A 151 1.80 -8.28 23.23
C GLU A 151 1.58 -7.30 22.07
N ALA A 152 0.70 -7.62 21.14
CA ALA A 152 0.32 -6.73 20.03
C ALA A 152 -0.23 -5.40 20.57
N LYS A 153 -1.17 -5.45 21.54
CA LYS A 153 -1.69 -4.24 22.19
C LYS A 153 -0.57 -3.42 22.84
N ARG A 154 0.34 -4.05 23.57
CA ARG A 154 1.48 -3.37 24.21
C ARG A 154 2.34 -2.69 23.15
N LYS A 155 2.73 -3.39 22.06
CA LYS A 155 3.50 -2.80 20.95
C LYS A 155 2.85 -1.56 20.36
N VAL A 156 1.53 -1.56 20.19
CA VAL A 156 0.81 -0.38 19.67
C VAL A 156 0.81 0.76 20.68
N LEU A 157 0.61 0.47 21.98
CA LEU A 157 0.66 1.51 23.03
C LEU A 157 2.07 2.09 23.17
N ASP A 158 3.11 1.25 23.13
CA ASP A 158 4.51 1.70 23.14
C ASP A 158 4.80 2.58 21.91
N HIS A 159 4.29 2.20 20.73
CA HIS A 159 4.42 3.01 19.53
C HIS A 159 3.71 4.38 19.67
N ILE A 160 2.51 4.41 20.24
CA ILE A 160 1.80 5.66 20.51
C ILE A 160 2.61 6.55 21.46
N ALA A 161 3.23 5.99 22.50
CA ALA A 161 4.10 6.72 23.41
C ALA A 161 5.35 7.27 22.73
N ASP A 162 5.96 6.47 21.83
CA ASP A 162 7.10 6.92 21.02
C ASP A 162 6.71 8.09 20.10
N LEU A 163 5.54 8.03 19.46
CA LEU A 163 5.02 9.11 18.62
C LEU A 163 4.72 10.37 19.46
N GLU A 164 4.12 10.23 20.65
CA GLU A 164 3.81 11.34 21.56
C GLU A 164 5.09 12.09 21.96
N ASN A 165 6.18 11.36 22.20
CA ASN A 165 7.49 11.94 22.52
C ASN A 165 8.16 12.59 21.30
N ARG A 166 7.99 12.02 20.10
CA ARG A 166 8.59 12.50 18.85
C ARG A 166 7.93 13.77 18.33
N LEU A 167 6.63 13.92 18.50
CA LEU A 167 5.84 15.04 18.01
C LEU A 167 6.15 16.34 18.79
N SER A 168 7.34 16.88 18.56
CA SER A 168 7.75 18.22 19.03
C SER A 168 7.39 19.32 18.03
N GLN A 169 7.04 18.95 16.80
CA GLN A 169 6.58 19.81 15.70
C GLN A 169 5.25 19.26 15.15
N ASP A 170 4.77 19.84 14.05
CA ASP A 170 3.48 19.45 13.47
C ASP A 170 3.44 18.03 12.95
N PHE A 171 4.58 17.48 12.49
CA PHE A 171 4.72 16.12 11.96
C PHE A 171 5.92 15.40 12.57
N LEU A 172 6.02 14.09 12.32
CA LEU A 172 6.95 13.19 13.01
C LEU A 172 8.44 13.53 12.81
N PHE A 173 8.80 14.11 11.67
CA PHE A 173 10.18 14.42 11.30
C PHE A 173 10.39 15.87 10.89
N GLY A 174 9.45 16.76 11.26
CA GLY A 174 9.61 18.18 10.96
C GLY A 174 8.29 18.95 10.88
N PRO A 175 8.33 20.15 10.30
CA PRO A 175 7.15 21.01 10.14
C PRO A 175 6.23 20.58 8.99
N THR A 176 6.73 19.73 8.05
CA THR A 176 5.98 19.21 6.91
C THR A 176 5.89 17.69 6.99
N PRO A 177 4.77 17.08 6.55
CA PRO A 177 4.63 15.62 6.57
C PRO A 177 5.55 14.98 5.54
N CYS A 178 6.08 13.82 5.89
CA CYS A 178 6.80 12.96 4.95
C CYS A 178 6.17 11.56 4.94
N ILE A 179 6.69 10.64 4.14
CA ILE A 179 6.16 9.27 4.03
C ILE A 179 6.02 8.56 5.37
N ALA A 180 6.83 8.90 6.38
CA ALA A 180 6.75 8.32 7.72
C ALA A 180 5.43 8.65 8.44
N ASP A 181 4.91 9.87 8.26
CA ASP A 181 3.63 10.27 8.82
C ASP A 181 2.50 9.40 8.27
N PHE A 182 2.46 9.18 6.98
CA PHE A 182 1.45 8.33 6.35
C PHE A 182 1.60 6.85 6.73
N SER A 183 2.83 6.39 6.97
CA SER A 183 3.13 5.03 7.45
C SER A 183 2.69 4.80 8.90
N ALA A 184 2.82 5.79 9.78
CA ALA A 184 2.29 5.70 11.14
C ALA A 184 0.76 5.88 11.16
N TYR A 185 0.26 6.82 10.36
CA TYR A 185 -1.15 7.19 10.31
C TYR A 185 -2.07 6.00 9.98
N HIS A 186 -1.79 5.25 8.92
CA HIS A 186 -2.70 4.20 8.47
C HIS A 186 -2.92 3.08 9.50
N GLY A 187 -1.88 2.77 10.29
CA GLY A 187 -1.96 1.79 11.38
C GLY A 187 -2.86 2.30 12.52
N LEU A 188 -2.66 3.54 12.95
CA LEU A 188 -3.48 4.17 14.00
C LEU A 188 -4.90 4.46 13.53
N TRP A 189 -5.10 4.88 12.28
CA TRP A 189 -6.42 5.00 11.67
C TRP A 189 -7.19 3.67 11.75
N PHE A 190 -6.52 2.54 11.44
CA PHE A 190 -7.16 1.24 11.55
C PHE A 190 -7.59 0.90 12.98
N VAL A 191 -6.76 1.20 13.96
CA VAL A 191 -7.03 0.89 15.38
C VAL A 191 -8.05 1.87 15.98
N CYS A 192 -7.83 3.17 15.80
CA CYS A 192 -8.59 4.20 16.53
C CYS A 192 -9.88 4.56 15.80
N ASP A 193 -9.81 4.75 14.48
CA ASP A 193 -10.98 5.19 13.70
C ASP A 193 -11.82 4.02 13.19
N LEU A 194 -11.18 2.99 12.63
CA LEU A 194 -11.91 1.87 12.06
C LEU A 194 -12.39 0.90 13.15
N ALA A 195 -11.52 0.49 14.08
CA ALA A 195 -11.86 -0.43 15.16
C ALA A 195 -12.37 0.29 16.42
N GLY A 196 -12.33 1.62 16.49
CA GLY A 196 -12.90 2.43 17.56
C GLY A 196 -12.24 2.20 18.93
N LYS A 197 -10.90 2.01 18.96
CA LYS A 197 -10.16 1.86 20.21
C LYS A 197 -9.82 3.22 20.81
N PRO A 198 -10.11 3.49 22.08
CA PRO A 198 -9.87 4.77 22.72
C PRO A 198 -8.42 4.92 23.22
N TRP A 199 -7.43 4.54 22.40
CA TRP A 199 -6.04 4.44 22.86
C TRP A 199 -5.25 5.76 22.74
N LEU A 200 -5.88 6.80 22.22
CA LEU A 200 -5.27 8.14 22.14
C LEU A 200 -5.69 9.10 23.28
N GLU A 201 -6.49 8.64 24.25
CA GLU A 201 -6.99 9.50 25.35
C GLU A 201 -5.85 10.16 26.15
N ASN A 202 -4.72 9.48 26.30
CA ASN A 202 -3.55 9.96 27.02
C ASN A 202 -2.40 10.39 26.09
N ALA A 203 -2.68 10.64 24.80
CA ALA A 203 -1.70 11.03 23.81
C ALA A 203 -2.20 12.26 23.00
N PRO A 204 -2.22 13.45 23.64
CA PRO A 204 -2.81 14.65 23.03
C PRO A 204 -2.09 15.13 21.78
N ARG A 205 -0.74 14.99 21.69
CA ARG A 205 0.01 15.38 20.49
C ARG A 205 -0.29 14.42 19.33
N VAL A 206 -0.34 13.11 19.60
CA VAL A 206 -0.75 12.12 18.61
C VAL A 206 -2.19 12.37 18.15
N SER A 207 -3.11 12.68 19.06
CA SER A 207 -4.50 13.00 18.71
C SER A 207 -4.58 14.23 17.80
N ALA A 208 -3.83 15.29 18.09
CA ALA A 208 -3.77 16.50 17.26
C ALA A 208 -3.14 16.23 15.90
N TRP A 209 -2.05 15.44 15.87
CA TRP A 209 -1.41 15.02 14.64
C TRP A 209 -2.33 14.14 13.77
N MET A 210 -3.05 13.17 14.36
CA MET A 210 -4.06 12.37 13.65
C MET A 210 -5.15 13.25 13.01
N ALA A 211 -5.58 14.31 13.73
CA ALA A 211 -6.54 15.26 13.18
C ALA A 211 -5.96 16.03 11.97
N ARG A 212 -4.69 16.45 12.01
CA ARG A 212 -4.00 17.08 10.86
C ARG A 212 -3.89 16.13 9.68
N MET A 213 -3.51 14.88 9.92
CA MET A 213 -3.43 13.85 8.86
C MET A 213 -4.79 13.61 8.18
N LYS A 214 -5.87 13.56 8.97
CA LYS A 214 -7.24 13.42 8.44
C LYS A 214 -7.69 14.64 7.63
N ALA A 215 -7.24 15.82 8.02
CA ALA A 215 -7.63 17.07 7.35
C ALA A 215 -7.11 17.15 5.90
N PHE A 216 -6.10 16.36 5.51
CA PHE A 216 -5.68 16.26 4.11
C PHE A 216 -6.79 15.66 3.22
N GLY A 217 -7.68 14.85 3.79
CA GLY A 217 -8.70 14.15 3.00
C GLY A 217 -8.09 13.17 2.01
N HIS A 218 -8.75 13.03 0.85
CA HIS A 218 -8.38 12.05 -0.16
C HIS A 218 -8.15 12.67 -1.56
N GLY A 219 -7.94 13.98 -1.65
CA GLY A 219 -7.82 14.68 -2.94
C GLY A 219 -9.15 14.71 -3.70
N SER A 220 -9.10 14.61 -5.02
CA SER A 220 -10.27 14.68 -5.89
C SER A 220 -10.49 13.37 -6.68
N PRO A 221 -11.06 12.32 -6.04
CA PRO A 221 -11.33 11.06 -6.71
C PRO A 221 -12.50 11.18 -7.70
N ARG A 222 -12.36 10.52 -8.86
CA ARG A 222 -13.43 10.26 -9.81
C ARG A 222 -13.55 8.77 -10.05
N GLU A 223 -14.70 8.18 -9.80
CA GLU A 223 -14.90 6.75 -10.01
C GLU A 223 -14.94 6.39 -11.50
N ILE A 224 -14.29 5.28 -11.84
CA ILE A 224 -14.33 4.64 -13.15
C ILE A 224 -14.55 3.14 -13.00
N THR A 225 -14.96 2.48 -14.07
CA THR A 225 -15.14 1.04 -14.09
C THR A 225 -13.80 0.29 -14.22
N PRO A 226 -13.71 -0.98 -13.78
CA PRO A 226 -12.56 -1.84 -14.06
C PRO A 226 -12.27 -1.97 -15.56
N GLU A 227 -13.31 -1.98 -16.40
CA GLU A 227 -13.25 -2.05 -17.86
C GLU A 227 -12.59 -0.82 -18.45
N ASP A 228 -12.94 0.38 -17.95
CA ASP A 228 -12.31 1.64 -18.35
C ASP A 228 -10.80 1.62 -18.05
N ALA A 229 -10.41 1.15 -16.88
CA ALA A 229 -9.00 1.05 -16.49
C ALA A 229 -8.22 0.10 -17.41
N ILE A 230 -8.81 -1.05 -17.79
CA ILE A 230 -8.22 -1.99 -18.77
C ILE A 230 -8.10 -1.34 -20.15
N ALA A 231 -9.13 -0.62 -20.60
CA ALA A 231 -9.11 0.07 -21.88
C ALA A 231 -8.05 1.18 -21.93
N MET A 232 -7.88 1.93 -20.83
CA MET A 232 -6.81 2.92 -20.69
C MET A 232 -5.43 2.30 -20.81
N ALA A 233 -5.20 1.13 -20.21
CA ALA A 233 -3.94 0.40 -20.33
C ALA A 233 -3.70 -0.04 -21.79
N ALA A 234 -4.72 -0.63 -22.42
CA ALA A 234 -4.64 -1.15 -23.79
C ALA A 234 -4.38 -0.05 -24.85
N SER A 235 -4.80 1.18 -24.58
CA SER A 235 -4.62 2.34 -25.47
C SER A 235 -3.31 3.11 -25.21
N ALA A 236 -2.55 2.75 -24.17
CA ALA A 236 -1.33 3.43 -23.80
C ALA A 236 -0.08 2.58 -24.10
N THR A 237 1.05 3.25 -24.15
CA THR A 237 2.38 2.63 -24.17
C THR A 237 3.05 2.90 -22.82
N PRO A 238 3.79 1.94 -22.21
CA PRO A 238 4.55 2.20 -21.01
C PRO A 238 5.55 3.35 -21.21
N GLU A 239 5.83 4.09 -20.15
CA GLU A 239 6.87 5.13 -20.21
C GLU A 239 8.24 4.53 -20.52
N PRO A 240 9.08 5.24 -21.30
CA PRO A 240 10.45 4.82 -21.54
C PRO A 240 11.22 4.67 -20.21
N LEU A 241 11.97 3.58 -20.10
CA LEU A 241 12.86 3.35 -18.96
C LEU A 241 14.24 3.97 -19.24
N GLU A 242 14.95 4.37 -18.18
CA GLU A 242 16.30 4.87 -18.28
C GLU A 242 17.26 3.84 -18.95
N PRO A 243 18.34 4.32 -19.62
CA PRO A 243 19.34 3.43 -20.19
C PRO A 243 19.99 2.55 -19.10
N GLY A 244 20.20 1.29 -19.41
CA GLY A 244 20.72 0.27 -18.47
C GLY A 244 19.73 -0.84 -18.16
N ALA A 245 18.55 -0.77 -18.77
CA ALA A 245 17.56 -1.84 -18.66
C ALA A 245 18.12 -3.18 -19.12
N GLU A 246 18.05 -4.18 -18.25
CA GLU A 246 18.30 -5.55 -18.62
C GLU A 246 17.09 -6.05 -19.43
N SER A 247 17.33 -6.52 -20.66
CA SER A 247 16.25 -6.87 -21.56
C SER A 247 15.94 -8.35 -21.56
N GLY A 248 14.69 -8.70 -21.26
CA GLY A 248 14.06 -9.91 -21.72
C GLY A 248 14.24 -11.16 -20.87
N THR A 249 14.99 -11.15 -19.78
CA THR A 249 15.12 -12.33 -18.91
C THR A 249 13.79 -12.70 -18.27
N PRO A 250 13.24 -13.92 -18.48
CA PRO A 250 12.02 -14.35 -17.80
C PRO A 250 12.24 -14.47 -16.30
N VAL A 251 11.40 -13.80 -15.51
CA VAL A 251 11.50 -13.80 -14.04
C VAL A 251 10.15 -13.98 -13.38
N THR A 252 10.20 -14.40 -12.11
CA THR A 252 9.09 -14.25 -11.17
C THR A 252 9.48 -13.30 -10.07
N ILE A 253 8.56 -12.41 -9.69
CA ILE A 253 8.74 -11.48 -8.56
C ILE A 253 7.65 -11.69 -7.53
N ALA A 254 8.01 -11.74 -6.24
CA ALA A 254 7.07 -11.92 -5.15
C ALA A 254 7.51 -11.17 -3.89
N PRO A 255 6.56 -10.69 -3.05
CA PRO A 255 6.89 -10.17 -1.73
C PRO A 255 7.61 -11.20 -0.85
N SER A 256 8.55 -10.75 -0.03
CA SER A 256 9.31 -11.63 0.88
C SER A 256 8.58 -11.88 2.21
N ASP A 257 7.64 -11.02 2.59
CA ASP A 257 6.92 -10.99 3.85
C ASP A 257 5.63 -11.85 3.84
N TYR A 258 4.53 -11.30 3.37
CA TYR A 258 3.21 -11.93 3.26
C TYR A 258 2.57 -11.64 1.90
N GLY A 259 1.52 -12.41 1.53
CA GLY A 259 0.88 -12.27 0.21
C GLY A 259 1.85 -12.60 -0.92
N ARG A 260 2.59 -13.70 -0.80
CA ARG A 260 3.76 -14.11 -1.58
C ARG A 260 3.40 -14.78 -2.90
N ASP A 261 2.23 -14.43 -3.45
CA ASP A 261 1.80 -14.93 -4.76
C ASP A 261 2.73 -14.34 -5.84
N PRO A 262 3.41 -15.17 -6.65
CA PRO A 262 4.39 -14.68 -7.61
C PRO A 262 3.73 -14.05 -8.83
N VAL A 263 4.36 -13.04 -9.38
CA VAL A 263 4.02 -12.40 -10.66
C VAL A 263 5.12 -12.72 -11.65
N SER A 264 4.78 -13.26 -12.82
CA SER A 264 5.72 -13.59 -13.89
C SER A 264 5.75 -12.49 -14.96
N GLY A 265 6.92 -12.28 -15.55
CA GLY A 265 7.14 -11.35 -16.65
C GLY A 265 8.58 -11.40 -17.12
N SER A 266 8.95 -10.49 -18.02
CA SER A 266 10.34 -10.31 -18.47
C SER A 266 10.95 -9.11 -17.75
N LEU A 267 12.14 -9.28 -17.17
CA LEU A 267 12.86 -8.19 -16.52
C LEU A 267 13.28 -7.17 -17.58
N VAL A 268 12.88 -5.89 -17.37
CA VAL A 268 13.19 -4.80 -18.30
C VAL A 268 13.98 -3.67 -17.65
N TYR A 269 13.98 -3.61 -16.31
CA TYR A 269 14.78 -2.64 -15.57
C TYR A 269 14.97 -3.07 -14.12
N SER A 270 16.12 -2.80 -13.54
CA SER A 270 16.36 -2.94 -12.09
C SER A 270 17.48 -1.97 -11.66
N ASP A 271 17.21 -1.26 -10.56
CA ASP A 271 18.19 -0.41 -9.85
C ASP A 271 18.16 -0.72 -8.33
N ASP A 272 18.69 0.16 -7.49
CA ASP A 272 18.72 0.00 -6.03
C ASP A 272 17.36 0.26 -5.37
N THR A 273 16.43 0.89 -6.08
CA THR A 273 15.12 1.32 -5.57
C THR A 273 13.97 0.46 -6.07
N LYS A 274 13.98 0.08 -7.35
CA LYS A 274 12.88 -0.61 -8.03
C LYS A 274 13.33 -1.72 -8.98
N THR A 275 12.41 -2.61 -9.26
CA THR A 275 12.50 -3.61 -10.34
C THR A 275 11.27 -3.47 -11.22
N VAL A 276 11.44 -3.43 -12.52
CA VAL A 276 10.34 -3.36 -13.49
C VAL A 276 10.36 -4.61 -14.36
N ILE A 277 9.20 -5.25 -14.48
CA ILE A 277 8.98 -6.36 -15.40
C ILE A 277 7.95 -5.97 -16.45
N SER A 278 8.13 -6.46 -17.68
CA SER A 278 7.14 -6.32 -18.74
C SER A 278 6.21 -7.53 -18.79
N ARG A 279 4.95 -7.27 -19.12
CA ARG A 279 3.94 -8.30 -19.42
C ARG A 279 3.12 -7.84 -20.61
N SER A 280 2.61 -8.79 -21.37
CA SER A 280 1.70 -8.50 -22.47
C SER A 280 0.51 -9.45 -22.49
N SER A 281 -0.65 -8.95 -22.82
CA SER A 281 -1.85 -9.74 -23.06
C SER A 281 -2.73 -9.11 -24.13
N PRO A 282 -3.63 -9.88 -24.79
CA PRO A 282 -4.57 -9.33 -25.77
C PRO A 282 -5.52 -8.28 -25.17
N LYS A 283 -5.75 -8.31 -23.83
CA LYS A 283 -6.68 -7.39 -23.15
C LYS A 283 -6.05 -6.05 -22.77
N THR A 284 -4.75 -6.04 -22.49
CA THR A 284 -4.07 -4.88 -21.89
C THR A 284 -2.96 -4.31 -22.75
N GLY A 285 -2.56 -5.01 -23.83
CA GLY A 285 -1.32 -4.67 -24.53
C GLY A 285 -0.09 -4.94 -23.66
N LEU A 286 1.00 -4.23 -23.96
CA LEU A 286 2.25 -4.25 -23.20
C LEU A 286 2.11 -3.39 -21.93
N LEU A 287 2.47 -3.95 -20.79
CA LEU A 287 2.49 -3.28 -19.49
C LEU A 287 3.88 -3.32 -18.88
N HIS A 288 4.24 -2.26 -18.15
CA HIS A 288 5.36 -2.26 -17.20
C HIS A 288 4.83 -2.34 -15.78
N LEU A 289 5.27 -3.35 -15.03
CA LEU A 289 4.90 -3.54 -13.62
C LEU A 289 6.08 -3.17 -12.75
N HIS A 290 5.90 -2.14 -11.94
CA HIS A 290 6.91 -1.57 -11.04
C HIS A 290 6.78 -2.16 -9.64
N PHE A 291 7.87 -2.70 -9.12
CA PHE A 291 7.98 -3.25 -7.77
C PHE A 291 9.14 -2.60 -7.01
N PRO A 292 9.05 -2.43 -5.68
CA PRO A 292 10.22 -2.01 -4.90
C PRO A 292 11.32 -3.06 -4.97
N LYS A 293 12.59 -2.64 -4.97
CA LYS A 293 13.73 -3.56 -4.86
C LYS A 293 13.75 -4.27 -3.51
N GLN A 294 13.63 -3.51 -2.43
CA GLN A 294 13.61 -4.06 -1.08
C GLN A 294 12.29 -4.75 -0.75
N GLY A 295 12.37 -5.90 -0.06
CA GLY A 295 11.20 -6.66 0.38
C GLY A 295 10.53 -7.48 -0.71
N PHE A 296 11.13 -7.57 -1.89
CA PHE A 296 10.72 -8.45 -2.97
C PHE A 296 11.86 -9.40 -3.37
N ARG A 297 11.49 -10.59 -3.79
CA ARG A 297 12.40 -11.59 -4.32
C ARG A 297 12.15 -11.75 -5.80
N VAL A 298 13.21 -11.57 -6.59
CA VAL A 298 13.23 -11.87 -8.03
C VAL A 298 13.90 -13.22 -8.22
N VAL A 299 13.29 -14.08 -9.02
CA VAL A 299 13.82 -15.41 -9.35
C VAL A 299 13.75 -15.56 -10.86
N GLU A 300 14.91 -15.81 -11.50
CA GLU A 300 14.97 -16.14 -12.90
C GLU A 300 14.27 -17.48 -13.16
N GLN A 301 13.51 -17.54 -14.24
CA GLN A 301 12.92 -18.78 -14.70
C GLN A 301 13.95 -19.47 -15.59
N THR A 302 14.54 -20.55 -15.10
CA THR A 302 15.29 -21.47 -15.97
C THR A 302 14.34 -22.09 -16.99
N ALA A 303 14.73 -22.05 -18.25
CA ALA A 303 14.01 -22.65 -19.37
C ALA A 303 13.83 -24.16 -19.19
#